data_a9037a8149c7d967c0ab54b062302630
#
_entry.id   a9037a8149c7d967c0ab54b062302630
#
_cell.length_a   1.000
_cell.length_b   1.000
_cell.length_c   1.000
_cell.angle_alpha   90.00
_cell.angle_beta   90.00
_cell.angle_gamma   90.00
#
_symmetry.space_group_name_H-M   'P 1'
#
loop_
_entity.id
_entity.type
_entity.pdbx_description
1 polymer ?
#
loop_
_entity_poly.entity_id
_entity_poly.type
_entity_poly.pdbx_seq_one_letter_code
_entity_poly.pdbx_strand_id
1 'polypeptide(L)'
;MRVRLLLAAICAVAFSLPAGAHHSHGNYMDTFKDIEGVVTEVHFVVPHSWVYMEVKDATGKPQLWALEATGRGGLERIGVTKAYIKAGDKIKVRCHPLRDESPGCLLGFLKAADGTVKDWDGGTGPAPTDF
;
A
#
# COMPACT_ATOMS: atom_id res chain seq x y z
N MET A 1 -38.09 -35.44 -4.32
CA MET A 1 -38.31 -34.01 -4.29
C MET A 1 -37.71 -33.33 -3.06
N ARG A 2 -37.96 -33.80 -1.86
CA ARG A 2 -37.44 -33.17 -0.60
C ARG A 2 -35.92 -33.15 -0.48
N VAL A 3 -35.22 -34.22 -0.93
CA VAL A 3 -33.74 -34.30 -0.87
C VAL A 3 -33.07 -33.32 -1.84
N ARG A 4 -33.67 -33.09 -3.01
CA ARG A 4 -33.14 -32.14 -4.03
C ARG A 4 -33.27 -30.68 -3.56
N LEU A 5 -34.34 -30.38 -2.84
CA LEU A 5 -34.54 -29.03 -2.24
C LEU A 5 -33.58 -28.77 -1.06
N LEU A 6 -33.28 -29.80 -0.26
CA LEU A 6 -32.27 -29.70 0.81
C LEU A 6 -30.86 -29.47 0.28
N LEU A 7 -30.47 -30.18 -0.80
CA LEU A 7 -29.15 -29.96 -1.45
C LEU A 7 -29.05 -28.57 -2.08
N ALA A 8 -30.10 -28.07 -2.70
CA ALA A 8 -30.12 -26.70 -3.25
C ALA A 8 -30.02 -25.63 -2.15
N ALA A 9 -30.66 -25.84 -1.00
CA ALA A 9 -30.58 -24.92 0.15
C ALA A 9 -29.17 -24.91 0.78
N ILE A 10 -28.50 -26.06 0.87
CA ILE A 10 -27.14 -26.18 1.38
C ILE A 10 -26.16 -25.48 0.43
N CYS A 11 -26.31 -25.66 -0.89
CA CYS A 11 -25.50 -24.93 -1.87
C CYS A 11 -25.71 -23.41 -1.82
N ALA A 12 -26.94 -22.94 -1.64
CA ALA A 12 -27.25 -21.51 -1.53
C ALA A 12 -26.62 -20.87 -0.28
N VAL A 13 -26.60 -21.57 0.85
CA VAL A 13 -25.93 -21.10 2.07
C VAL A 13 -24.42 -21.09 1.94
N ALA A 14 -23.82 -22.04 1.20
CA ALA A 14 -22.38 -22.07 0.95
C ALA A 14 -21.89 -20.89 0.10
N PHE A 15 -22.75 -20.34 -0.79
CA PHE A 15 -22.44 -19.16 -1.61
C PHE A 15 -22.71 -17.83 -0.92
N SER A 16 -23.38 -17.82 0.23
CA SER A 16 -23.69 -16.61 1.00
C SER A 16 -22.67 -16.26 2.09
N LEU A 17 -21.61 -17.06 2.22
CA LEU A 17 -20.48 -16.66 3.06
C LEU A 17 -19.81 -15.45 2.40
N PRO A 18 -19.68 -14.31 3.10
CA PRO A 18 -18.92 -13.19 2.55
C PRO A 18 -17.52 -13.73 2.25
N ALA A 19 -17.15 -13.80 0.99
CA ALA A 19 -15.77 -13.92 0.60
C ALA A 19 -15.10 -12.62 1.05
N GLY A 20 -14.67 -12.57 2.30
CA GLY A 20 -13.82 -11.53 2.80
C GLY A 20 -12.53 -11.60 1.98
N ALA A 21 -12.50 -10.88 0.86
CA ALA A 21 -11.26 -10.49 0.23
C ALA A 21 -10.58 -9.54 1.22
N HIS A 22 -10.06 -10.09 2.30
CA HIS A 22 -9.12 -9.40 3.13
C HIS A 22 -7.87 -9.25 2.27
N HIS A 23 -7.76 -8.07 1.65
CA HIS A 23 -6.49 -7.61 1.13
C HIS A 23 -5.43 -7.88 2.19
N SER A 24 -4.26 -8.30 1.77
CA SER A 24 -3.17 -8.87 2.56
C SER A 24 -2.55 -7.94 3.63
N HIS A 25 -3.36 -7.10 4.27
CA HIS A 25 -2.97 -6.28 5.42
C HIS A 25 -2.43 -7.12 6.59
N GLY A 26 -2.73 -8.43 6.60
CA GLY A 26 -2.24 -9.35 7.62
C GLY A 26 -0.73 -9.51 7.68
N ASN A 27 0.00 -9.16 6.63
CA ASN A 27 1.47 -9.22 6.59
C ASN A 27 2.13 -7.97 7.17
N TYR A 28 1.37 -6.89 7.40
CA TYR A 28 1.87 -5.61 7.88
C TYR A 28 1.52 -5.38 9.34
N MET A 29 2.33 -4.58 10.02
CA MET A 29 2.07 -4.14 11.39
C MET A 29 0.93 -3.11 11.41
N ASP A 30 0.23 -3.01 12.55
CA ASP A 30 -0.82 -2.00 12.74
C ASP A 30 -0.27 -0.62 13.09
N THR A 31 1.03 -0.53 13.40
CA THR A 31 1.73 0.73 13.73
C THR A 31 2.37 1.34 12.51
N PHE A 32 2.45 2.68 12.51
CA PHE A 32 3.17 3.42 11.48
C PHE A 32 4.67 3.55 11.78
N LYS A 33 5.44 3.63 10.71
CA LYS A 33 6.85 3.98 10.71
C LYS A 33 7.10 5.04 9.64
N ASP A 34 7.88 6.06 10.01
CA ASP A 34 8.36 7.07 9.05
C ASP A 34 9.73 6.65 8.51
N ILE A 35 9.88 6.70 7.20
CA ILE A 35 11.10 6.31 6.49
C ILE A 35 11.40 7.35 5.41
N GLU A 36 12.68 7.70 5.26
CA GLU A 36 13.16 8.58 4.20
C GLU A 36 14.10 7.82 3.27
N GLY A 37 14.03 8.11 1.99
CA GLY A 37 14.88 7.47 1.00
C GLY A 37 14.80 8.12 -0.37
N VAL A 38 15.49 7.49 -1.32
CA VAL A 38 15.54 7.92 -2.71
C VAL A 38 14.80 6.91 -3.58
N VAL A 39 13.84 7.38 -4.36
CA VAL A 39 13.07 6.53 -5.29
C VAL A 39 14.02 5.92 -6.33
N THR A 40 13.94 4.62 -6.51
CA THR A 40 14.67 3.90 -7.56
C THR A 40 13.76 3.52 -8.72
N GLU A 41 12.50 3.16 -8.42
CA GLU A 41 11.53 2.70 -9.42
C GLU A 41 10.10 2.92 -8.93
N VAL A 42 9.15 3.11 -9.86
CA VAL A 42 7.72 3.20 -9.57
C VAL A 42 6.94 2.35 -10.57
N HIS A 43 6.15 1.42 -10.05
CA HIS A 43 5.20 0.62 -10.82
C HIS A 43 3.77 1.14 -10.60
N PHE A 44 3.27 1.89 -11.55
CA PHE A 44 1.95 2.51 -11.50
C PHE A 44 0.92 1.61 -12.21
N VAL A 45 0.46 0.57 -11.52
CA VAL A 45 -0.30 -0.56 -12.07
C VAL A 45 -1.52 -0.93 -11.21
N VAL A 46 -2.30 -1.90 -11.67
CA VAL A 46 -3.38 -2.54 -10.94
C VAL A 46 -3.03 -4.02 -10.69
N PRO A 47 -3.49 -4.63 -9.60
CA PRO A 47 -4.37 -4.10 -8.54
C PRO A 47 -3.65 -3.19 -7.53
N HIS A 48 -2.33 -3.28 -7.39
CA HIS A 48 -1.52 -2.54 -6.44
C HIS A 48 -0.34 -1.90 -7.15
N SER A 49 -0.13 -0.59 -6.92
CA SER A 49 1.07 0.12 -7.34
C SER A 49 2.21 -0.11 -6.36
N TRP A 50 3.44 0.04 -6.82
CA TRP A 50 4.63 -0.18 -6.01
C TRP A 50 5.62 0.96 -6.17
N VAL A 51 6.20 1.38 -5.06
CA VAL A 51 7.32 2.31 -5.03
C VAL A 51 8.52 1.58 -4.46
N TYR A 52 9.62 1.59 -5.18
CA TYR A 52 10.89 1.07 -4.69
C TYR A 52 11.77 2.25 -4.33
N MET A 53 12.38 2.21 -3.16
CA MET A 53 13.29 3.26 -2.71
C MET A 53 14.50 2.68 -1.98
N GLU A 54 15.61 3.35 -2.10
CA GLU A 54 16.83 3.07 -1.35
C GLU A 54 16.79 3.84 -0.03
N VAL A 55 16.92 3.11 1.07
CA VAL A 55 16.99 3.63 2.43
C VAL A 55 18.34 3.28 3.01
N LYS A 56 19.01 4.21 3.68
CA LYS A 56 20.23 3.90 4.42
C LYS A 56 19.88 3.27 5.76
N ASP A 57 20.48 2.13 6.03
CA ASP A 57 20.38 1.49 7.35
C ASP A 57 21.18 2.27 8.42
N ALA A 58 21.17 1.79 9.67
CA ALA A 58 21.87 2.43 10.79
C ALA A 58 23.39 2.54 10.57
N THR A 59 23.97 1.72 9.69
CA THR A 59 25.40 1.74 9.32
C THR A 59 25.70 2.63 8.13
N GLY A 60 24.67 3.23 7.49
CA GLY A 60 24.77 4.02 6.27
C GLY A 60 24.79 3.18 4.99
N LYS A 61 24.61 1.84 5.08
CA LYS A 61 24.53 0.96 3.93
C LYS A 61 23.17 1.08 3.25
N PRO A 62 23.11 1.21 1.92
CA PRO A 62 21.85 1.26 1.19
C PRO A 62 21.12 -0.07 1.25
N GLN A 63 19.80 -0.01 1.45
CA GLN A 63 18.88 -1.13 1.47
C GLN A 63 17.67 -0.80 0.61
N LEU A 64 17.32 -1.68 -0.32
CA LEU A 64 16.15 -1.49 -1.18
C LEU A 64 14.87 -1.86 -0.40
N TRP A 65 13.93 -0.94 -0.36
CA TRP A 65 12.61 -1.12 0.23
C TRP A 65 11.53 -1.19 -0.85
N ALA A 66 10.61 -2.12 -0.68
CA ALA A 66 9.42 -2.26 -1.53
C ALA A 66 8.18 -1.75 -0.79
N LEU A 67 7.52 -0.74 -1.34
CA LEU A 67 6.38 -0.08 -0.73
C LEU A 67 5.14 -0.39 -1.57
N GLU A 68 4.18 -1.09 -0.95
CA GLU A 68 2.89 -1.40 -1.57
C GLU A 68 1.92 -0.22 -1.41
N ALA A 69 1.20 0.13 -2.46
CA ALA A 69 0.21 1.20 -2.47
C ALA A 69 -1.10 0.70 -3.08
N THR A 70 -2.15 1.52 -3.00
CA THR A 70 -3.37 1.25 -3.73
C THR A 70 -3.11 1.22 -5.24
N GLY A 71 -4.02 0.63 -6.00
CA GLY A 71 -3.88 0.52 -7.45
C GLY A 71 -3.94 1.88 -8.16
N ARG A 72 -3.48 1.89 -9.40
CA ARG A 72 -3.43 3.08 -10.26
C ARG A 72 -4.71 3.92 -10.22
N GLY A 73 -5.89 3.31 -10.34
CA GLY A 73 -7.17 4.05 -10.34
C GLY A 73 -7.47 4.75 -9.01
N GLY A 74 -7.05 4.18 -7.88
CA GLY A 74 -7.14 4.80 -6.55
C GLY A 74 -6.24 6.03 -6.45
N LEU A 75 -5.00 5.92 -6.94
CA LEU A 75 -4.03 7.00 -6.94
C LEU A 75 -4.46 8.15 -7.87
N GLU A 76 -4.94 7.86 -9.08
CA GLU A 76 -5.43 8.87 -10.02
C GLU A 76 -6.58 9.70 -9.44
N ARG A 77 -7.49 9.10 -8.68
CA ARG A 77 -8.60 9.81 -8.02
C ARG A 77 -8.15 10.86 -7.02
N ILE A 78 -7.00 10.68 -6.39
CA ILE A 78 -6.43 11.64 -5.44
C ILE A 78 -5.39 12.57 -6.07
N GLY A 79 -5.27 12.56 -7.41
CA GLY A 79 -4.37 13.42 -8.17
C GLY A 79 -2.92 12.93 -8.22
N VAL A 80 -2.67 11.67 -7.90
CA VAL A 80 -1.36 11.04 -8.07
C VAL A 80 -1.28 10.41 -9.46
N THR A 81 -0.35 10.89 -10.26
CA THR A 81 -0.06 10.39 -11.62
C THR A 81 1.37 9.88 -11.70
N LYS A 82 1.74 9.31 -12.85
CA LYS A 82 3.13 8.87 -13.12
C LYS A 82 4.18 9.98 -12.96
N ALA A 83 3.76 11.24 -13.06
CA ALA A 83 4.63 12.40 -12.93
C ALA A 83 4.83 12.86 -11.47
N TYR A 84 4.08 12.30 -10.53
CA TYR A 84 4.08 12.76 -9.13
C TYR A 84 5.42 12.49 -8.42
N ILE A 85 5.99 11.33 -8.62
CA ILE A 85 7.34 10.94 -8.18
C ILE A 85 8.06 10.15 -9.27
N LYS A 86 9.37 10.23 -9.29
CA LYS A 86 10.23 9.51 -10.25
C LYS A 86 11.53 9.05 -9.60
N ALA A 87 12.25 8.17 -10.27
CA ALA A 87 13.58 7.75 -9.86
C ALA A 87 14.50 8.96 -9.59
N GLY A 88 15.23 8.92 -8.49
CA GLY A 88 16.09 9.99 -8.02
C GLY A 88 15.44 10.98 -7.06
N ASP A 89 14.12 11.00 -6.93
CA ASP A 89 13.43 11.86 -5.99
C ASP A 89 13.68 11.42 -4.55
N LYS A 90 13.96 12.37 -3.66
CA LYS A 90 13.94 12.14 -2.22
C LYS A 90 12.51 12.24 -1.71
N ILE A 91 12.06 11.21 -1.01
CA ILE A 91 10.72 11.14 -0.45
C ILE A 91 10.76 10.77 1.03
N LYS A 92 9.72 11.17 1.75
CA LYS A 92 9.41 10.67 3.09
C LYS A 92 8.10 9.89 3.01
N VAL A 93 8.05 8.74 3.66
CA VAL A 93 6.86 7.90 3.71
C VAL A 93 6.48 7.57 5.15
N ARG A 94 5.19 7.53 5.42
CA ARG A 94 4.59 6.98 6.63
C ARG A 94 3.83 5.73 6.23
N CYS A 95 4.27 4.58 6.73
CA CYS A 95 3.79 3.29 6.25
C CYS A 95 3.76 2.23 7.36
N HIS A 96 3.02 1.15 7.12
CA HIS A 96 2.95 -0.02 7.99
C HIS A 96 4.05 -1.01 7.60
N PRO A 97 5.08 -1.25 8.44
CA PRO A 97 6.17 -2.18 8.13
C PRO A 97 5.67 -3.62 8.00
N LEU A 98 6.41 -4.44 7.27
CA LEU A 98 6.21 -5.89 7.28
C LEU A 98 6.48 -6.48 8.66
N ARG A 99 5.66 -7.47 9.07
CA ARG A 99 5.76 -8.13 10.39
C ARG A 99 7.03 -8.97 10.53
N ASP A 100 7.59 -9.45 9.42
CA ASP A 100 8.83 -10.23 9.39
C ASP A 100 10.10 -9.35 9.38
N GLU A 101 9.93 -8.03 9.52
CA GLU A 101 11.02 -7.04 9.54
C GLU A 101 11.82 -6.95 8.23
N SER A 102 11.41 -7.62 7.16
CA SER A 102 12.02 -7.44 5.84
C SER A 102 11.79 -6.01 5.32
N PRO A 103 12.65 -5.49 4.41
CA PRO A 103 12.60 -4.11 3.94
C PRO A 103 11.41 -3.89 3.01
N GLY A 104 10.26 -3.62 3.60
CA GLY A 104 9.02 -3.36 2.89
C GLY A 104 7.94 -2.81 3.82
N CYS A 105 6.98 -2.10 3.24
CA CYS A 105 5.81 -1.63 3.98
C CYS A 105 4.60 -1.33 3.08
N LEU A 106 3.44 -1.26 3.70
CA LEU A 106 2.22 -0.76 3.08
C LEU A 106 2.17 0.75 3.25
N LEU A 107 2.13 1.49 2.14
CA LEU A 107 2.09 2.94 2.12
C LEU A 107 0.77 3.47 2.70
N GLY A 108 0.88 4.38 3.66
CA GLY A 108 -0.14 5.35 3.99
C GLY A 108 0.17 6.67 3.30
N PHE A 109 0.98 7.53 3.92
CA PHE A 109 1.29 8.85 3.38
C PHE A 109 2.66 8.89 2.72
N LEU A 110 2.74 9.64 1.62
CA LEU A 110 3.99 9.94 0.93
C LEU A 110 4.11 11.45 0.72
N LYS A 111 5.22 12.01 1.20
CA LYS A 111 5.65 13.38 0.93
C LYS A 111 6.63 13.36 -0.23
N ALA A 112 6.25 14.00 -1.32
CA ALA A 112 7.08 14.16 -2.50
C ALA A 112 8.17 15.22 -2.30
N ALA A 113 9.12 15.31 -3.23
CA ALA A 113 10.23 16.25 -3.17
C ALA A 113 9.78 17.72 -3.17
N ASP A 114 8.61 18.03 -3.73
CA ASP A 114 8.00 19.38 -3.72
C ASP A 114 7.28 19.71 -2.41
N GLY A 115 7.27 18.79 -1.43
CA GLY A 115 6.63 18.95 -0.14
C GLY A 115 5.15 18.58 -0.10
N THR A 116 4.52 18.24 -1.22
CA THR A 116 3.14 17.79 -1.23
C THR A 116 3.01 16.43 -0.59
N VAL A 117 1.91 16.19 0.14
CA VAL A 117 1.61 14.93 0.83
C VAL A 117 0.31 14.35 0.29
N LYS A 118 0.33 13.07 -0.05
CA LYS A 118 -0.84 12.31 -0.50
C LYS A 118 -0.94 10.99 0.25
N ASP A 119 -2.17 10.52 0.44
CA ASP A 119 -2.47 9.20 1.01
C ASP A 119 -2.44 8.15 -0.10
N TRP A 120 -1.38 7.36 -0.14
CA TRP A 120 -1.15 6.33 -1.15
C TRP A 120 -1.92 5.03 -0.88
N ASP A 121 -2.67 4.97 0.22
CA ASP A 121 -3.71 3.95 0.42
C ASP A 121 -5.05 4.33 -0.27
N GLY A 122 -5.11 5.53 -0.84
CA GLY A 122 -6.24 6.02 -1.63
C GLY A 122 -7.26 6.82 -0.84
N GLY A 123 -6.95 7.20 0.39
CA GLY A 123 -7.76 8.05 1.22
C GLY A 123 -7.78 9.52 0.74
N THR A 124 -8.87 10.22 1.03
CA THR A 124 -9.06 11.65 0.70
C THR A 124 -9.02 12.56 1.93
N GLY A 125 -8.73 11.99 3.10
CA GLY A 125 -8.61 12.72 4.35
C GLY A 125 -7.39 13.69 4.36
N PRO A 126 -7.34 14.60 5.34
CA PRO A 126 -6.21 15.52 5.47
C PRO A 126 -4.92 14.75 5.79
N ALA A 127 -3.82 15.26 5.27
CA ALA A 127 -2.50 14.73 5.63
C ALA A 127 -2.22 14.96 7.14
N PRO A 128 -1.43 14.06 7.77
CA PRO A 128 -0.98 14.27 9.14
C PRO A 128 -0.20 15.59 9.27
N THR A 129 -0.42 16.30 10.37
CA THR A 129 0.26 17.58 10.62
C THR A 129 1.68 17.43 11.14
N ASP A 130 2.02 16.23 11.61
CA ASP A 130 3.31 15.85 12.18
C ASP A 130 4.23 15.09 11.20
N PHE A 131 3.93 15.17 9.90
CA PHE A 131 4.59 14.38 8.86
C PHE A 131 5.56 15.21 7.99
#